data_166cb95a188873a1db457a5eecb74d63
#
_entry.id   166cb95a188873a1db457a5eecb74d63
#
_cell.length_a   1.000
_cell.length_b   1.000
_cell.length_c   1.000
_cell.angle_alpha   90.00
_cell.angle_beta   90.00
_cell.angle_gamma   90.00
#
_symmetry.space_group_name_H-M   'P 1'
#
loop_
_entity.id
_entity.type
_entity.pdbx_description
1 polymer ?
#
loop_
_entity_poly.entity_id
_entity_poly.type
_entity_poly.pdbx_seq_one_letter_code
_entity_poly.pdbx_strand_id
1 'polypeptide(L)'
;ASDVYKRQPDMSMSINTNTFLNTLMSKIFIASRAKIKVPAKVSPAAVPVAALGGNKPFGLNAYNTVIAIGASTGGTEATLQVLKDLPADTPGIVVTQHMPEGFTKMYADRLNRLCHMKVKEAQSGDLIERGQVLIAPGDFQMKVVRVGNRYSVNCYSGEKVSGHRPSVDVLFQSVADAAGASSVGIIMTGMGRDGADGLLSMKKKGAFTIGQDAESCVVYGMPMVAYNIGAVVTQVSCSNISNVLLKHLYSL
;
A
#
# COMPACT_ATOMS: atom_id res chain seq x y z
N ALA A 1 -13.70 12.10 -9.67
CA ALA A 1 -14.24 11.20 -8.61
C ALA A 1 -13.86 11.63 -7.20
N SER A 2 -12.80 12.41 -6.99
CA SER A 2 -12.32 12.80 -5.65
C SER A 2 -13.19 13.86 -4.94
N ASP A 3 -14.03 14.60 -5.66
CA ASP A 3 -14.83 15.68 -5.07
C ASP A 3 -16.13 15.22 -4.38
N VAL A 4 -16.56 13.99 -4.60
CA VAL A 4 -17.81 13.46 -4.02
C VAL A 4 -17.64 13.13 -2.53
N TYR A 5 -16.42 12.80 -2.08
CA TYR A 5 -16.15 12.45 -0.68
C TYR A 5 -15.76 13.62 0.21
N LYS A 6 -15.61 14.83 -0.32
CA LYS A 6 -15.07 15.96 0.45
C LYS A 6 -16.06 16.70 1.33
N ARG A 7 -17.36 16.39 1.31
CA ARG A 7 -18.35 17.08 2.16
C ARG A 7 -19.45 16.14 2.62
N GLN A 8 -19.20 15.39 3.67
CA GLN A 8 -20.29 15.07 4.57
C GLN A 8 -20.67 16.39 5.28
N PRO A 9 -21.94 16.80 5.26
CA PRO A 9 -22.36 17.96 6.02
C PRO A 9 -22.14 17.63 7.51
N ASP A 10 -21.34 18.46 8.17
CA ASP A 10 -21.34 18.49 9.63
C ASP A 10 -22.74 18.94 10.05
N MET A 11 -23.46 18.09 10.75
CA MET A 11 -24.84 18.34 11.20
C MET A 11 -24.92 19.51 12.20
N SER A 12 -23.80 20.09 12.59
CA SER A 12 -23.71 21.22 13.53
C SER A 12 -23.86 22.61 12.89
N MET A 13 -23.78 22.73 11.55
CA MET A 13 -24.03 23.99 10.85
C MET A 13 -25.35 23.90 10.10
N SER A 14 -26.25 24.87 10.30
CA SER A 14 -27.49 25.07 9.54
C SER A 14 -27.19 25.40 8.06
N ILE A 15 -26.61 24.49 7.35
CA ILE A 15 -26.47 24.56 5.89
C ILE A 15 -27.87 24.33 5.36
N ASN A 16 -28.39 25.34 4.66
CA ASN A 16 -29.65 25.26 3.97
C ASN A 16 -29.67 23.97 3.10
N THR A 17 -30.42 22.97 3.59
CA THR A 17 -30.51 21.63 2.99
C THR A 17 -30.87 21.71 1.50
N ASN A 18 -31.66 22.73 1.11
CA ASN A 18 -32.02 22.98 -0.28
C ASN A 18 -30.80 23.39 -1.14
N THR A 19 -29.88 24.19 -0.61
CA THR A 19 -28.66 24.59 -1.33
C THR A 19 -27.74 23.39 -1.53
N PHE A 20 -27.62 22.53 -0.53
CA PHE A 20 -26.87 21.28 -0.61
C PHE A 20 -27.46 20.34 -1.66
N LEU A 21 -28.77 20.08 -1.60
CA LEU A 21 -29.48 19.22 -2.56
C LEU A 21 -29.36 19.75 -3.98
N ASN A 22 -29.56 21.06 -4.21
CA ASN A 22 -29.41 21.66 -5.54
C ASN A 22 -27.99 21.53 -6.07
N THR A 23 -26.98 21.70 -5.23
CA THR A 23 -25.58 21.52 -5.59
C THR A 23 -25.28 20.05 -5.93
N LEU A 24 -25.81 19.11 -5.15
CA LEU A 24 -25.67 17.67 -5.38
C LEU A 24 -26.35 17.25 -6.67
N MET A 25 -27.58 17.69 -6.90
CA MET A 25 -28.31 17.41 -8.13
C MET A 25 -27.60 17.95 -9.37
N SER A 26 -27.07 19.18 -9.31
CA SER A 26 -26.29 19.78 -10.39
C SER A 26 -25.03 18.96 -10.69
N LYS A 27 -24.31 18.49 -9.66
CA LYS A 27 -23.10 17.65 -9.82
C LYS A 27 -23.43 16.28 -10.40
N ILE A 28 -24.53 15.64 -9.96
CA ILE A 28 -25.02 14.37 -10.51
C ILE A 28 -25.37 14.54 -11.98
N PHE A 29 -26.09 15.62 -12.32
CA PHE A 29 -26.47 15.90 -13.70
C PHE A 29 -25.25 16.15 -14.61
N ILE A 30 -24.26 16.90 -14.14
CA ILE A 30 -23.00 17.12 -14.87
C ILE A 30 -22.25 15.78 -15.04
N ALA A 31 -22.16 14.99 -13.98
CA ALA A 31 -21.47 13.69 -13.99
C ALA A 31 -22.16 12.68 -14.94
N SER A 32 -23.50 12.66 -14.97
CA SER A 32 -24.26 11.77 -15.85
C SER A 32 -24.09 12.08 -17.35
N ARG A 33 -23.73 13.31 -17.68
CA ARG A 33 -23.46 13.77 -19.06
C ARG A 33 -21.97 13.86 -19.40
N ALA A 34 -21.09 13.62 -18.44
CA ALA A 34 -19.65 13.61 -18.67
C ALA A 34 -19.29 12.48 -19.64
N LYS A 35 -18.88 12.82 -20.85
CA LYS A 35 -18.23 11.88 -21.76
C LYS A 35 -16.85 11.60 -21.22
N ILE A 36 -16.71 10.55 -20.42
CA ILE A 36 -15.41 10.08 -19.96
C ILE A 36 -14.69 9.56 -21.21
N LYS A 37 -13.75 10.34 -21.73
CA LYS A 37 -12.74 9.81 -22.63
C LYS A 37 -11.88 8.90 -21.75
N VAL A 38 -12.16 7.60 -21.77
CA VAL A 38 -11.21 6.61 -21.28
C VAL A 38 -9.93 6.86 -22.08
N PRO A 39 -8.81 7.24 -21.46
CA PRO A 39 -7.56 7.34 -22.19
C PRO A 39 -7.39 6.00 -22.91
N ALA A 40 -7.18 6.03 -24.22
CA ALA A 40 -6.76 4.82 -24.92
C ALA A 40 -5.64 4.23 -24.10
N LYS A 41 -5.71 2.92 -23.78
CA LYS A 41 -4.66 2.19 -23.08
C LYS A 41 -3.35 2.52 -23.76
N VAL A 42 -2.66 3.54 -23.28
CA VAL A 42 -1.23 3.64 -23.47
C VAL A 42 -0.72 2.50 -22.58
N SER A 43 -0.54 1.33 -23.17
CA SER A 43 0.35 0.37 -22.57
C SER A 43 1.69 1.09 -22.47
N PRO A 44 2.19 1.42 -21.28
CA PRO A 44 3.61 1.62 -21.16
C PRO A 44 4.18 0.32 -21.75
N ALA A 45 5.16 0.44 -22.62
CA ALA A 45 5.92 -0.73 -23.01
C ALA A 45 6.48 -1.31 -21.71
N ALA A 46 5.74 -2.24 -21.11
CA ALA A 46 6.22 -3.04 -20.02
C ALA A 46 7.46 -3.72 -20.58
N VAL A 47 8.61 -3.33 -20.08
CA VAL A 47 9.79 -4.16 -20.22
C VAL A 47 9.33 -5.52 -19.69
N PRO A 48 9.27 -6.55 -20.53
CA PRO A 48 8.74 -7.84 -20.08
C PRO A 48 9.49 -8.23 -18.81
N VAL A 49 8.79 -8.62 -17.74
CA VAL A 49 9.38 -9.16 -16.50
C VAL A 49 10.38 -10.31 -16.84
N ALA A 50 10.19 -10.99 -17.96
CA ALA A 50 11.15 -11.92 -18.56
C ALA A 50 12.55 -11.32 -18.86
N ALA A 51 12.70 -10.00 -18.94
CA ALA A 51 14.00 -9.37 -19.22
C ALA A 51 14.82 -9.09 -17.94
N LEU A 52 14.23 -9.17 -16.74
CA LEU A 52 14.92 -8.89 -15.48
C LEU A 52 15.43 -10.14 -14.73
N GLY A 53 15.20 -11.34 -15.22
CA GLY A 53 15.71 -12.53 -14.53
C GLY A 53 14.98 -13.83 -14.86
N GLY A 54 14.54 -14.01 -16.11
CA GLY A 54 13.76 -15.18 -16.54
C GLY A 54 14.12 -16.46 -15.78
N ASN A 55 13.21 -17.03 -15.04
CA ASN A 55 13.28 -18.29 -14.27
C ASN A 55 14.46 -18.44 -13.29
N LYS A 56 15.19 -17.37 -12.95
CA LYS A 56 16.23 -17.45 -11.93
C LYS A 56 15.58 -17.29 -10.54
N PRO A 57 15.72 -18.27 -9.63
CA PRO A 57 15.19 -18.12 -8.28
C PRO A 57 15.88 -16.96 -7.55
N PHE A 58 15.19 -16.32 -6.65
CA PHE A 58 15.79 -15.36 -5.73
C PHE A 58 16.86 -16.04 -4.86
N GLY A 59 17.86 -15.29 -4.40
CA GLY A 59 18.82 -15.78 -3.43
C GLY A 59 18.17 -16.16 -2.09
N LEU A 60 18.85 -16.97 -1.28
CA LEU A 60 18.33 -17.40 0.02
C LEU A 60 18.03 -16.22 0.96
N ASN A 61 18.83 -15.16 0.91
CA ASN A 61 18.62 -13.96 1.73
C ASN A 61 17.35 -13.22 1.33
N ALA A 62 17.01 -13.18 0.04
CA ALA A 62 15.79 -12.56 -0.44
C ALA A 62 14.53 -13.23 0.12
N TYR A 63 14.53 -14.57 0.24
CA TYR A 63 13.37 -15.30 0.78
C TYR A 63 13.11 -15.05 2.26
N ASN A 64 14.10 -14.57 3.01
CA ASN A 64 13.95 -14.17 4.41
C ASN A 64 13.56 -12.69 4.56
N THR A 65 13.39 -11.97 3.45
CA THR A 65 13.02 -10.55 3.44
C THR A 65 11.52 -10.38 3.63
N VAL A 66 11.13 -9.45 4.51
CA VAL A 66 9.73 -9.01 4.68
C VAL A 66 9.50 -7.73 3.88
N ILE A 67 8.51 -7.74 2.99
CA ILE A 67 8.12 -6.55 2.22
C ILE A 67 6.89 -5.93 2.88
N ALA A 68 6.97 -4.65 3.23
CA ALA A 68 5.87 -3.91 3.83
C ALA A 68 5.41 -2.78 2.90
N ILE A 69 4.10 -2.71 2.64
CA ILE A 69 3.49 -1.70 1.78
C ILE A 69 2.47 -0.88 2.59
N GLY A 70 2.55 0.44 2.50
CA GLY A 70 1.59 1.36 3.11
C GLY A 70 0.95 2.28 2.08
N ALA A 71 -0.37 2.39 2.10
CA ALA A 71 -1.14 3.19 1.15
C ALA A 71 -2.47 3.70 1.72
N SER A 72 -3.05 4.74 1.07
CA SER A 72 -4.34 5.30 1.43
C SER A 72 -5.15 5.68 0.18
N THR A 73 -5.51 6.94 0.00
CA THR A 73 -6.29 7.42 -1.17
C THR A 73 -5.56 7.10 -2.48
N GLY A 74 -6.21 6.39 -3.39
CA GLY A 74 -5.62 5.88 -4.64
C GLY A 74 -4.81 4.59 -4.46
N GLY A 75 -4.58 4.15 -3.22
CA GLY A 75 -3.72 3.01 -2.87
C GLY A 75 -4.22 1.67 -3.37
N THR A 76 -5.53 1.47 -3.49
CA THR A 76 -6.10 0.20 -3.96
C THR A 76 -5.67 -0.15 -5.38
N GLU A 77 -5.65 0.81 -6.27
CA GLU A 77 -5.19 0.61 -7.66
C GLU A 77 -3.66 0.63 -7.74
N ALA A 78 -3.00 1.51 -6.98
CA ALA A 78 -1.55 1.58 -6.95
C ALA A 78 -0.92 0.26 -6.42
N THR A 79 -1.45 -0.29 -5.33
CA THR A 79 -0.98 -1.58 -4.80
C THR A 79 -1.25 -2.72 -5.78
N LEU A 80 -2.43 -2.76 -6.43
CA LEU A 80 -2.70 -3.73 -7.48
C LEU A 80 -1.68 -3.64 -8.62
N GLN A 81 -1.35 -2.41 -9.05
CA GLN A 81 -0.37 -2.20 -10.12
C GLN A 81 1.01 -2.76 -9.76
N VAL A 82 1.43 -2.63 -8.50
CA VAL A 82 2.70 -3.20 -8.02
C VAL A 82 2.61 -4.72 -7.93
N LEU A 83 1.58 -5.25 -7.27
CA LEU A 83 1.49 -6.68 -6.94
C LEU A 83 1.26 -7.58 -8.16
N LYS A 84 0.49 -7.11 -9.16
CA LYS A 84 0.17 -7.92 -10.36
C LYS A 84 1.39 -8.27 -11.21
N ASP A 85 2.46 -7.46 -11.12
CA ASP A 85 3.69 -7.63 -11.90
C ASP A 85 4.75 -8.46 -11.14
N LEU A 86 4.46 -8.85 -9.87
CA LEU A 86 5.38 -9.64 -9.06
C LEU A 86 5.23 -11.15 -9.34
N PRO A 87 6.34 -11.89 -9.41
CA PRO A 87 6.33 -13.35 -9.53
C PRO A 87 5.61 -14.04 -8.38
N ALA A 88 5.05 -15.23 -8.64
CA ALA A 88 4.33 -16.03 -7.65
C ALA A 88 5.19 -16.47 -6.45
N ASP A 89 6.51 -16.45 -6.58
CA ASP A 89 7.47 -16.86 -5.55
C ASP A 89 8.15 -15.67 -4.84
N THR A 90 7.64 -14.45 -5.04
CA THR A 90 8.12 -13.25 -4.33
C THR A 90 8.09 -13.46 -2.81
N PRO A 91 9.08 -12.94 -2.05
CA PRO A 91 9.05 -12.95 -0.60
C PRO A 91 7.75 -12.41 -0.02
N GLY A 92 7.43 -12.82 1.21
CA GLY A 92 6.14 -12.47 1.83
C GLY A 92 5.92 -10.96 1.98
N ILE A 93 4.72 -10.53 1.67
CA ILE A 93 4.32 -9.12 1.67
C ILE A 93 3.24 -8.88 2.73
N VAL A 94 3.38 -7.79 3.48
CA VAL A 94 2.36 -7.28 4.40
C VAL A 94 1.92 -5.89 3.94
N VAL A 95 0.61 -5.65 3.92
CA VAL A 95 0.03 -4.41 3.38
C VAL A 95 -0.90 -3.76 4.39
N THR A 96 -0.68 -2.48 4.67
CA THR A 96 -1.67 -1.62 5.30
C THR A 96 -2.25 -0.66 4.27
N GLN A 97 -3.53 -0.83 3.98
CA GLN A 97 -4.35 0.09 3.22
C GLN A 97 -5.36 0.72 4.17
N HIS A 98 -5.40 2.05 4.28
CA HIS A 98 -6.44 2.72 5.05
C HIS A 98 -7.81 2.41 4.45
N MET A 99 -8.56 1.54 5.13
CA MET A 99 -9.85 1.05 4.67
C MET A 99 -10.70 0.60 5.86
N PRO A 100 -12.02 0.86 5.85
CA PRO A 100 -12.91 0.41 6.91
C PRO A 100 -13.02 -1.11 7.01
N GLU A 101 -13.50 -1.58 8.16
CA GLU A 101 -13.84 -2.98 8.39
C GLU A 101 -14.80 -3.51 7.30
N GLY A 102 -14.64 -4.77 6.92
CA GLY A 102 -15.42 -5.44 5.88
C GLY A 102 -14.91 -5.17 4.45
N PHE A 103 -14.37 -3.98 4.17
CA PHE A 103 -13.82 -3.66 2.84
C PHE A 103 -12.45 -4.28 2.61
N THR A 104 -11.65 -4.48 3.65
CA THR A 104 -10.32 -5.09 3.57
C THR A 104 -10.36 -6.52 3.08
N LYS A 105 -11.37 -7.29 3.51
CA LYS A 105 -11.59 -8.65 2.99
C LYS A 105 -11.95 -8.64 1.50
N MET A 106 -12.89 -7.79 1.08
CA MET A 106 -13.28 -7.66 -0.33
C MET A 106 -12.09 -7.23 -1.20
N TYR A 107 -11.26 -6.34 -0.68
CA TYR A 107 -10.04 -5.89 -1.33
C TYR A 107 -9.02 -7.02 -1.47
N ALA A 108 -8.78 -7.79 -0.42
CA ALA A 108 -7.90 -8.96 -0.47
C ALA A 108 -8.40 -10.00 -1.49
N ASP A 109 -9.71 -10.30 -1.49
CA ASP A 109 -10.34 -11.22 -2.45
C ASP A 109 -10.20 -10.73 -3.90
N ARG A 110 -10.30 -9.40 -4.13
CA ARG A 110 -10.06 -8.80 -5.46
C ARG A 110 -8.60 -8.97 -5.89
N LEU A 111 -7.65 -8.65 -5.02
CA LEU A 111 -6.23 -8.80 -5.32
C LEU A 111 -5.87 -10.27 -5.58
N ASN A 112 -6.42 -11.20 -4.79
CA ASN A 112 -6.17 -12.64 -4.95
C ASN A 112 -6.60 -13.18 -6.33
N ARG A 113 -7.59 -12.56 -6.97
CA ARG A 113 -8.02 -12.93 -8.34
C ARG A 113 -7.14 -12.33 -9.44
N LEU A 114 -6.41 -11.26 -9.15
CA LEU A 114 -5.72 -10.46 -10.16
C LEU A 114 -4.18 -10.55 -10.08
N CYS A 115 -3.64 -11.10 -8.99
CA CYS A 115 -2.21 -11.23 -8.76
C CYS A 115 -1.76 -12.70 -8.86
N HIS A 116 -0.48 -12.92 -9.10
CA HIS A 116 0.11 -14.26 -9.14
C HIS A 116 0.35 -14.86 -7.74
N MET A 117 0.48 -13.98 -6.74
CA MET A 117 0.64 -14.36 -5.32
C MET A 117 -0.71 -14.65 -4.69
N LYS A 118 -0.72 -15.47 -3.63
CA LYS A 118 -1.91 -15.67 -2.80
C LYS A 118 -2.13 -14.44 -1.93
N VAL A 119 -3.32 -13.85 -1.99
CA VAL A 119 -3.67 -12.66 -1.19
C VAL A 119 -4.82 -12.99 -0.26
N LYS A 120 -4.69 -12.63 1.01
CA LYS A 120 -5.78 -12.77 2.00
C LYS A 120 -5.76 -11.61 3.00
N GLU A 121 -6.90 -11.36 3.62
CA GLU A 121 -6.96 -10.57 4.83
C GLU A 121 -6.26 -11.32 5.96
N ALA A 122 -5.41 -10.62 6.70
CA ALA A 122 -4.57 -11.19 7.74
C ALA A 122 -5.38 -11.58 8.98
N GLN A 123 -4.95 -12.64 9.63
CA GLN A 123 -5.40 -13.06 10.95
C GLN A 123 -4.19 -13.18 11.88
N SER A 124 -4.38 -12.91 13.18
CA SER A 124 -3.30 -13.09 14.16
C SER A 124 -2.75 -14.53 14.11
N GLY A 125 -1.42 -14.62 14.04
CA GLY A 125 -0.71 -15.89 13.92
C GLY A 125 -0.41 -16.31 12.49
N ASP A 126 -0.94 -15.62 11.47
CA ASP A 126 -0.56 -15.92 10.08
C ASP A 126 0.94 -15.73 9.90
N LEU A 127 1.58 -16.73 9.32
CA LEU A 127 2.98 -16.66 8.95
C LEU A 127 3.15 -15.82 7.68
N ILE A 128 4.21 -15.03 7.63
CA ILE A 128 4.59 -14.28 6.42
C ILE A 128 5.40 -15.23 5.54
N GLU A 129 4.78 -15.74 4.49
CA GLU A 129 5.37 -16.77 3.65
C GLU A 129 5.64 -16.27 2.23
N ARG A 130 6.60 -16.89 1.56
CA ARG A 130 6.86 -16.67 0.14
C ARG A 130 5.60 -16.93 -0.69
N GLY A 131 5.35 -16.08 -1.66
CA GLY A 131 4.17 -16.18 -2.53
C GLY A 131 2.87 -15.71 -1.88
N GLN A 132 2.94 -15.02 -0.73
CA GLN A 132 1.78 -14.60 0.01
C GLN A 132 1.78 -13.10 0.29
N VAL A 133 0.59 -12.51 0.23
CA VAL A 133 0.31 -11.12 0.63
C VAL A 133 -0.74 -11.14 1.73
N LEU A 134 -0.43 -10.50 2.85
CA LEU A 134 -1.33 -10.35 3.99
C LEU A 134 -1.79 -8.89 4.07
N ILE A 135 -3.11 -8.66 3.96
CA ILE A 135 -3.74 -7.35 4.05
C ILE A 135 -4.19 -7.10 5.48
N ALA A 136 -3.79 -5.99 6.10
CA ALA A 136 -4.24 -5.62 7.44
C ALA A 136 -5.77 -5.50 7.50
N PRO A 137 -6.44 -6.14 8.48
CA PRO A 137 -7.89 -6.05 8.61
C PRO A 137 -8.31 -4.64 9.04
N GLY A 138 -9.42 -4.16 8.50
CA GLY A 138 -10.02 -2.88 8.91
C GLY A 138 -10.41 -2.88 10.38
N ASP A 139 -10.24 -1.75 11.03
CA ASP A 139 -10.49 -1.53 12.46
C ASP A 139 -9.59 -2.35 13.42
N PHE A 140 -8.51 -2.94 12.91
CA PHE A 140 -7.45 -3.57 13.70
C PHE A 140 -6.07 -3.00 13.31
N GLN A 141 -5.17 -2.93 14.29
CA GLN A 141 -3.76 -2.70 14.03
C GLN A 141 -3.09 -4.03 13.66
N MET A 142 -2.17 -4.00 12.70
CA MET A 142 -1.37 -5.18 12.32
C MET A 142 0.11 -4.91 12.59
N LYS A 143 0.74 -5.80 13.33
CA LYS A 143 2.19 -5.78 13.61
C LYS A 143 2.85 -7.06 13.09
N VAL A 144 4.08 -6.92 12.61
CA VAL A 144 4.95 -8.06 12.35
C VAL A 144 5.69 -8.42 13.62
N VAL A 145 5.74 -9.71 13.93
CA VAL A 145 6.48 -10.26 15.06
C VAL A 145 7.40 -11.37 14.58
N ARG A 146 8.55 -11.51 15.23
CA ARG A 146 9.49 -12.60 14.94
C ARG A 146 9.15 -13.83 15.78
N VAL A 147 9.03 -14.99 15.12
CA VAL A 147 8.77 -16.28 15.77
C VAL A 147 9.87 -17.25 15.36
N GLY A 148 10.90 -17.40 16.22
CA GLY A 148 12.12 -18.13 15.86
C GLY A 148 12.83 -17.52 14.65
N ASN A 149 12.96 -18.29 13.57
CA ASN A 149 13.57 -17.84 12.32
C ASN A 149 12.55 -17.36 11.28
N ARG A 150 11.28 -17.24 11.65
CA ARG A 150 10.19 -16.84 10.77
C ARG A 150 9.53 -15.57 11.26
N TYR A 151 8.68 -14.99 10.43
CA TYR A 151 7.86 -13.83 10.78
C TYR A 151 6.39 -14.20 10.74
N SER A 152 5.61 -13.58 11.61
CA SER A 152 4.16 -13.73 11.72
C SER A 152 3.53 -12.37 11.91
N VAL A 153 2.22 -12.27 11.68
CA VAL A 153 1.47 -11.04 11.98
C VAL A 153 0.64 -11.21 13.24
N ASN A 154 0.49 -10.11 13.97
CA ASN A 154 -0.42 -9.97 15.10
C ASN A 154 -1.41 -8.84 14.78
N CYS A 155 -2.69 -9.18 14.65
CA CYS A 155 -3.79 -8.23 14.46
C CYS A 155 -4.50 -8.03 15.81
N TYR A 156 -4.63 -6.77 16.26
CA TYR A 156 -5.21 -6.46 17.56
C TYR A 156 -6.02 -5.16 17.53
N SER A 157 -7.03 -5.09 18.39
CA SER A 157 -7.80 -3.88 18.58
C SER A 157 -6.99 -2.90 19.45
N GLY A 158 -6.31 -1.96 18.82
CA GLY A 158 -5.51 -0.94 19.47
C GLY A 158 -6.07 0.47 19.24
N GLU A 159 -5.46 1.45 19.88
CA GLU A 159 -5.77 2.85 19.60
C GLU A 159 -5.47 3.24 18.16
N LYS A 160 -6.17 4.25 17.66
CA LYS A 160 -5.85 4.84 16.35
C LYS A 160 -4.51 5.56 16.42
N VAL A 161 -3.61 5.28 15.50
CA VAL A 161 -2.33 5.96 15.35
C VAL A 161 -2.42 6.84 14.10
N SER A 162 -2.03 8.12 14.22
CA SER A 162 -2.20 9.12 13.15
C SER A 162 -3.65 9.23 12.65
N GLY A 163 -4.64 8.91 13.51
CA GLY A 163 -6.07 8.90 13.17
C GLY A 163 -6.54 7.62 12.47
N HIS A 164 -5.67 6.63 12.25
CA HIS A 164 -5.96 5.43 11.45
C HIS A 164 -5.86 4.13 12.25
N ARG A 165 -6.69 3.17 11.86
CA ARG A 165 -6.66 1.77 12.26
C ARG A 165 -7.26 0.92 11.12
N PRO A 166 -6.41 0.19 10.37
CA PRO A 166 -4.97 0.00 10.56
C PRO A 166 -4.16 1.27 10.26
N SER A 167 -2.98 1.41 10.91
CA SER A 167 -1.99 2.45 10.65
C SER A 167 -0.75 1.89 9.96
N VAL A 168 -0.24 2.63 8.98
CA VAL A 168 0.99 2.30 8.26
C VAL A 168 2.22 2.45 9.16
N ASP A 169 2.25 3.47 10.04
CA ASP A 169 3.34 3.65 11.00
C ASP A 169 3.44 2.46 11.96
N VAL A 170 2.31 1.91 12.43
CA VAL A 170 2.30 0.72 13.30
C VAL A 170 2.91 -0.48 12.59
N LEU A 171 2.53 -0.71 11.32
CA LEU A 171 3.11 -1.79 10.52
C LEU A 171 4.60 -1.59 10.31
N PHE A 172 5.01 -0.45 9.78
CA PHE A 172 6.40 -0.18 9.41
C PHE A 172 7.33 -0.20 10.63
N GLN A 173 6.91 0.39 11.76
CA GLN A 173 7.68 0.33 12.99
C GLN A 173 7.90 -1.11 13.45
N SER A 174 6.86 -1.95 13.40
CA SER A 174 6.97 -3.36 13.79
C SER A 174 7.90 -4.15 12.86
N VAL A 175 7.88 -3.85 11.55
CA VAL A 175 8.80 -4.45 10.57
C VAL A 175 10.23 -4.01 10.83
N ALA A 176 10.45 -2.73 11.13
CA ALA A 176 11.77 -2.22 11.51
C ALA A 176 12.36 -2.98 12.72
N ASP A 177 11.53 -3.24 13.74
CA ASP A 177 11.94 -3.92 14.95
C ASP A 177 12.13 -5.44 14.78
N ALA A 178 11.28 -6.09 13.98
CA ALA A 178 11.31 -7.54 13.80
C ALA A 178 12.30 -8.00 12.74
N ALA A 179 12.43 -7.28 11.61
CA ALA A 179 13.18 -7.71 10.43
C ALA A 179 14.38 -6.81 10.11
N GLY A 180 14.36 -5.54 10.50
CA GLY A 180 15.49 -4.62 10.31
C GLY A 180 15.97 -4.59 8.86
N ALA A 181 17.27 -4.86 8.64
CA ALA A 181 17.89 -4.88 7.31
C ALA A 181 17.34 -5.98 6.38
N SER A 182 16.68 -7.02 6.93
CA SER A 182 16.00 -8.05 6.14
C SER A 182 14.58 -7.61 5.77
N SER A 183 14.38 -6.33 5.42
CA SER A 183 13.07 -5.83 5.01
C SER A 183 13.13 -4.78 3.92
N VAL A 184 12.00 -4.62 3.22
CA VAL A 184 11.76 -3.54 2.24
C VAL A 184 10.50 -2.81 2.65
N GLY A 185 10.59 -1.48 2.75
CA GLY A 185 9.43 -0.60 3.00
C GLY A 185 9.01 0.14 1.74
N ILE A 186 7.72 0.14 1.42
CA ILE A 186 7.16 0.84 0.26
C ILE A 186 6.02 1.74 0.72
N ILE A 187 6.18 3.06 0.57
CA ILE A 187 5.13 4.02 0.86
C ILE A 187 4.53 4.56 -0.43
N MET A 188 3.21 4.50 -0.53
CA MET A 188 2.48 4.82 -1.75
C MET A 188 1.46 5.93 -1.52
N THR A 189 0.79 6.31 -2.59
CA THR A 189 -0.21 7.37 -2.63
C THR A 189 -1.15 7.35 -1.43
N GLY A 190 -1.39 8.52 -0.85
CA GLY A 190 -2.27 8.71 0.30
C GLY A 190 -2.18 10.10 0.90
N MET A 191 -3.24 10.51 1.57
CA MET A 191 -3.29 11.78 2.27
C MET A 191 -2.66 11.68 3.67
N GLY A 192 -1.99 12.75 4.11
CA GLY A 192 -1.44 12.84 5.47
C GLY A 192 0.01 12.37 5.56
N ARG A 193 0.40 11.86 6.75
CA ARG A 193 1.79 11.52 7.07
C ARG A 193 1.98 10.09 7.60
N ASP A 194 0.89 9.34 7.81
CA ASP A 194 0.97 8.00 8.39
C ASP A 194 1.91 7.10 7.55
N GLY A 195 2.80 6.42 8.21
CA GLY A 195 3.85 5.59 7.61
C GLY A 195 5.19 6.29 7.36
N ALA A 196 5.26 7.62 7.46
CA ALA A 196 6.51 8.35 7.22
C ALA A 196 7.55 8.07 8.32
N ASP A 197 7.13 8.12 9.58
CA ASP A 197 8.02 7.91 10.73
C ASP A 197 8.43 6.42 10.85
N GLY A 198 7.49 5.50 10.59
CA GLY A 198 7.76 4.07 10.53
C GLY A 198 8.73 3.70 9.40
N LEU A 199 8.57 4.30 8.21
CA LEU A 199 9.49 4.09 7.08
C LEU A 199 10.90 4.62 7.41
N LEU A 200 11.00 5.77 8.10
CA LEU A 200 12.26 6.29 8.57
C LEU A 200 12.94 5.32 9.57
N SER A 201 12.15 4.72 10.45
CA SER A 201 12.64 3.69 11.38
C SER A 201 13.16 2.46 10.64
N MET A 202 12.43 1.98 9.60
CA MET A 202 12.88 0.90 8.73
C MET A 202 14.23 1.24 8.09
N LYS A 203 14.35 2.42 7.48
CA LYS A 203 15.60 2.89 6.86
C LYS A 203 16.76 2.94 7.85
N LYS A 204 16.54 3.50 9.04
CA LYS A 204 17.56 3.54 10.13
C LYS A 204 18.03 2.16 10.58
N LYS A 205 17.18 1.14 10.42
CA LYS A 205 17.50 -0.27 10.73
C LYS A 205 18.11 -1.01 9.52
N GLY A 206 18.42 -0.30 8.44
CA GLY A 206 19.07 -0.85 7.25
C GLY A 206 18.14 -1.41 6.17
N ALA A 207 16.83 -1.24 6.29
CA ALA A 207 15.88 -1.63 5.27
C ALA A 207 16.04 -0.80 3.99
N PHE A 208 15.78 -1.41 2.84
CA PHE A 208 15.63 -0.69 1.58
C PHE A 208 14.23 -0.04 1.52
N THR A 209 14.15 1.25 1.23
CA THR A 209 12.88 1.98 1.26
C THR A 209 12.57 2.66 -0.06
N ILE A 210 11.33 2.48 -0.54
CA ILE A 210 10.83 3.00 -1.82
C ILE A 210 9.67 3.95 -1.55
N GLY A 211 9.66 5.12 -2.18
CA GLY A 211 8.54 6.04 -2.20
C GLY A 211 7.95 6.18 -3.60
N GLN A 212 6.62 6.20 -3.70
CA GLN A 212 5.95 6.57 -4.95
C GLN A 212 6.19 8.05 -5.26
N ASP A 213 6.47 8.41 -6.51
CA ASP A 213 6.69 9.78 -6.93
C ASP A 213 5.40 10.61 -7.00
N ALA A 214 5.56 11.93 -7.12
CA ALA A 214 4.45 12.87 -7.15
C ALA A 214 3.56 12.70 -8.39
N GLU A 215 4.16 12.43 -9.54
CA GLU A 215 3.46 12.40 -10.83
C GLU A 215 2.50 11.21 -10.93
N SER A 216 2.85 10.07 -10.35
CA SER A 216 2.01 8.88 -10.37
C SER A 216 1.07 8.74 -9.17
N CYS A 217 1.21 9.59 -8.14
CA CYS A 217 0.31 9.61 -7.00
C CYS A 217 -1.05 10.22 -7.32
N VAL A 218 -2.14 9.61 -6.83
CA VAL A 218 -3.45 10.27 -6.78
C VAL A 218 -3.43 11.40 -5.75
N VAL A 219 -2.79 11.15 -4.59
CA VAL A 219 -2.54 12.15 -3.54
C VAL A 219 -1.10 11.99 -3.07
N TYR A 220 -0.26 12.98 -3.38
CA TYR A 220 1.14 13.00 -2.95
C TYR A 220 1.27 13.61 -1.55
N GLY A 221 0.77 12.89 -0.54
CA GLY A 221 0.84 13.28 0.88
C GLY A 221 1.78 12.39 1.68
N MET A 222 1.39 11.14 1.92
CA MET A 222 2.21 10.16 2.66
C MET A 222 3.62 10.01 2.04
N PRO A 223 3.78 9.79 0.71
CA PRO A 223 5.11 9.70 0.12
C PRO A 223 5.91 10.99 0.19
N MET A 224 5.26 12.16 0.08
CA MET A 224 5.91 13.47 0.20
C MET A 224 6.53 13.66 1.58
N VAL A 225 5.75 13.39 2.63
CA VAL A 225 6.26 13.54 4.01
C VAL A 225 7.42 12.58 4.25
N ALA A 226 7.29 11.30 3.84
CA ALA A 226 8.35 10.32 3.96
C ALA A 226 9.64 10.73 3.21
N TYR A 227 9.50 11.29 2.01
CA TYR A 227 10.62 11.80 1.23
C TYR A 227 11.30 12.98 1.94
N ASN A 228 10.52 13.96 2.40
CA ASN A 228 11.02 15.18 3.03
C ASN A 228 11.77 14.93 4.34
N ILE A 229 11.37 13.91 5.12
CA ILE A 229 12.09 13.54 6.35
C ILE A 229 13.26 12.59 6.10
N GLY A 230 13.55 12.30 4.82
CA GLY A 230 14.65 11.42 4.43
C GLY A 230 14.40 9.93 4.65
N ALA A 231 13.14 9.48 4.78
CA ALA A 231 12.80 8.08 4.97
C ALA A 231 12.94 7.25 3.68
N VAL A 232 12.88 7.87 2.51
CA VAL A 232 12.94 7.22 1.20
C VAL A 232 14.38 7.10 0.71
N VAL A 233 14.80 5.91 0.28
CA VAL A 233 16.08 5.67 -0.40
C VAL A 233 15.93 5.92 -1.90
N THR A 234 14.85 5.41 -2.48
CA THR A 234 14.59 5.53 -3.92
C THR A 234 13.16 5.96 -4.16
N GLN A 235 12.97 7.03 -4.93
CA GLN A 235 11.65 7.49 -5.34
C GLN A 235 11.42 7.18 -6.82
N VAL A 236 10.28 6.55 -7.15
CA VAL A 236 9.97 6.12 -8.52
C VAL A 236 8.47 6.16 -8.79
N SER A 237 8.10 6.14 -10.07
CA SER A 237 6.70 6.03 -10.48
C SER A 237 6.06 4.72 -10.03
N CYS A 238 4.75 4.71 -9.80
CA CYS A 238 4.00 3.53 -9.40
C CYS A 238 4.28 2.33 -10.30
N SER A 239 4.34 2.55 -11.62
CA SER A 239 4.62 1.50 -12.62
C SER A 239 6.03 0.91 -12.57
N ASN A 240 6.96 1.57 -11.87
CA ASN A 240 8.34 1.13 -11.78
C ASN A 240 8.71 0.57 -10.39
N ILE A 241 7.81 0.64 -9.42
CA ILE A 241 8.06 0.13 -8.05
C ILE A 241 8.38 -1.37 -8.08
N SER A 242 7.59 -2.18 -8.83
CA SER A 242 7.83 -3.62 -8.96
C SER A 242 9.20 -3.93 -9.53
N ASN A 243 9.64 -3.20 -10.56
CA ASN A 243 10.97 -3.37 -11.16
C ASN A 243 12.11 -3.06 -10.19
N VAL A 244 11.99 -1.95 -9.43
CA VAL A 244 12.99 -1.56 -8.42
C VAL A 244 13.05 -2.56 -7.29
N LEU A 245 11.88 -3.03 -6.80
CA LEU A 245 11.78 -4.08 -5.80
C LEU A 245 12.46 -5.37 -6.27
N LEU A 246 12.11 -5.86 -7.46
CA LEU A 246 12.70 -7.09 -8.03
C LEU A 246 14.21 -6.97 -8.20
N LYS A 247 14.69 -5.84 -8.74
CA LYS A 247 16.14 -5.59 -8.88
C LYS A 247 16.85 -5.67 -7.53
N HIS A 248 16.26 -5.10 -6.49
CA HIS A 248 16.82 -5.19 -5.13
C HIS A 248 16.83 -6.64 -4.62
N LEU A 249 15.71 -7.37 -4.75
CA LEU A 249 15.60 -8.76 -4.30
C LEU A 249 16.59 -9.71 -5.02
N TYR A 250 16.84 -9.49 -6.30
CA TYR A 250 17.83 -10.27 -7.05
C TYR A 250 19.29 -9.91 -6.71
N SER A 251 19.53 -8.80 -6.00
CA SER A 251 20.86 -8.40 -5.55
C SER A 251 21.22 -8.94 -4.15
N LEU A 252 20.25 -9.53 -3.43
CA LEU A 252 20.44 -10.15 -2.11
C LEU A 252 20.92 -11.59 -2.21
#